data_a542665be81daf0e2300d50244516e85
#
_entry.id   a542665be81daf0e2300d50244516e85
#
_cell.length_a   1.000
_cell.length_b   1.000
_cell.length_c   1.000
_cell.angle_alpha   90.00
_cell.angle_beta   90.00
_cell.angle_gamma   90.00
#
_symmetry.space_group_name_H-M   'P 1'
#
loop_
_entity.id
_entity.type
_entity.pdbx_description
1 polymer ?
#
loop_
_entity_poly.entity_id
_entity_poly.type
_entity_poly.pdbx_seq_one_letter_code
_entity_poly.pdbx_strand_id
1 'polypeptide(L)'
;MEELQTKTMHLQANGQAVHCEIKERDFGDMIVFDVFSKENYLFTITQKGDVLFNHYEVENQQNVMDPRQLNEIIEQVKEKIATDPNNP
;
A
#
# COMPACT_ATOMS: atom_id res chain seq x y z
N MET A 1 16.03 -13.34 4.47
CA MET A 1 15.63 -13.61 3.08
C MET A 1 14.36 -12.83 2.77
N GLU A 2 14.36 -12.20 1.64
CA GLU A 2 13.23 -11.39 1.20
C GLU A 2 12.12 -12.29 0.63
N GLU A 3 10.89 -12.08 1.10
CA GLU A 3 9.73 -12.75 0.53
C GLU A 3 8.92 -11.74 -0.25
N LEU A 4 8.57 -12.10 -1.47
CA LEU A 4 7.78 -11.25 -2.35
C LEU A 4 6.38 -11.84 -2.50
N GLN A 5 5.38 -11.09 -2.11
CA GLN A 5 3.99 -11.47 -2.26
C GLN A 5 3.24 -10.39 -3.01
N THR A 6 2.34 -10.80 -3.88
CA THR A 6 1.49 -9.86 -4.62
C THR A 6 0.04 -10.06 -4.20
N LYS A 7 -0.61 -8.97 -3.82
CA LYS A 7 -2.02 -8.98 -3.45
C LYS A 7 -2.77 -8.02 -4.37
N THR A 8 -4.01 -8.35 -4.66
CA THR A 8 -4.86 -7.52 -5.49
C THR A 8 -5.96 -6.91 -4.63
N MET A 9 -6.27 -5.65 -4.88
CA MET A 9 -7.23 -4.91 -4.10
C MET A 9 -8.15 -4.13 -5.03
N HIS A 10 -9.46 -4.24 -4.79
CA HIS A 10 -10.47 -3.45 -5.51
C HIS A 10 -10.98 -2.38 -4.58
N LEU A 11 -10.90 -1.12 -4.98
CA LEU A 11 -11.37 -0.03 -4.15
C LEU A 11 -12.02 1.05 -5.00
N GLN A 12 -12.61 2.03 -4.34
CA GLN A 12 -13.22 3.15 -5.03
C GLN A 12 -12.54 4.43 -4.59
N ALA A 13 -12.16 5.24 -5.55
CA ALA A 13 -11.53 6.51 -5.30
C ALA A 13 -12.15 7.55 -6.21
N ASN A 14 -12.60 8.65 -5.63
CA ASN A 14 -13.23 9.75 -6.36
C ASN A 14 -14.42 9.25 -7.22
N GLY A 15 -15.19 8.31 -6.68
CA GLY A 15 -16.36 7.76 -7.38
C GLY A 15 -16.04 6.76 -8.48
N GLN A 16 -14.81 6.37 -8.63
CA GLN A 16 -14.37 5.43 -9.67
C GLN A 16 -13.81 4.16 -9.07
N ALA A 17 -14.09 3.04 -9.69
CA ALA A 17 -13.51 1.76 -9.28
C ALA A 17 -12.05 1.73 -9.69
N VAL A 18 -11.19 1.37 -8.74
CA VAL A 18 -9.75 1.29 -8.97
C VAL A 18 -9.27 -0.10 -8.58
N HIS A 19 -8.47 -0.70 -9.45
CA HIS A 19 -7.89 -2.00 -9.23
C HIS A 19 -6.40 -1.81 -8.94
N CYS A 20 -5.99 -2.16 -7.73
CA CYS A 20 -4.60 -1.99 -7.32
C CYS A 20 -3.92 -3.33 -7.07
N GLU A 21 -2.64 -3.39 -7.40
CA GLU A 21 -1.78 -4.51 -7.06
C GLU A 21 -0.78 -4.03 -6.01
N ILE A 22 -0.63 -4.79 -4.94
CA ILE A 22 0.28 -4.46 -3.86
C ILE A 22 1.35 -5.55 -3.80
N LYS A 23 2.59 -5.14 -4.00
CA LYS A 23 3.73 -6.05 -3.92
C LYS A 23 4.42 -5.86 -2.58
N GLU A 24 4.35 -6.87 -1.74
CA GLU A 24 4.87 -6.83 -0.38
C GLU A 24 6.25 -7.46 -0.33
N ARG A 25 7.19 -6.74 0.29
CA ARG A 25 8.54 -7.26 0.55
C ARG A 25 8.79 -7.17 2.04
N ASP A 26 9.08 -8.30 2.65
CA ASP A 26 9.28 -8.41 4.10
C ASP A 26 10.77 -8.53 4.39
N PHE A 27 11.32 -7.56 5.11
CA PHE A 27 12.72 -7.52 5.50
C PHE A 27 12.93 -7.88 6.97
N GLY A 28 11.89 -8.35 7.64
CA GLY A 28 11.97 -8.72 9.05
C GLY A 28 11.56 -7.60 9.97
N ASP A 29 12.36 -6.55 10.07
CA ASP A 29 12.05 -5.39 10.91
C ASP A 29 11.30 -4.29 10.16
N MET A 30 11.11 -4.48 8.87
CA MET A 30 10.46 -3.50 8.01
C MET A 30 9.74 -4.24 6.90
N ILE A 31 8.53 -3.80 6.58
CA ILE A 31 7.78 -4.35 5.46
C ILE A 31 7.49 -3.22 4.49
N VAL A 32 7.75 -3.47 3.22
CA VAL A 32 7.58 -2.47 2.15
C VAL A 32 6.47 -2.92 1.22
N PHE A 33 5.52 -2.03 0.97
CA PHE A 33 4.38 -2.28 0.09
C PHE A 33 4.46 -1.33 -1.11
N ASP A 34 4.77 -1.86 -2.28
CA ASP A 34 4.75 -1.09 -3.52
C ASP A 34 3.38 -1.24 -4.17
N VAL A 35 2.73 -0.13 -4.44
CA VAL A 35 1.36 -0.12 -4.94
C VAL A 35 1.34 0.31 -6.41
N PHE A 36 0.65 -0.48 -7.22
CA PHE A 36 0.53 -0.26 -8.65
C PHE A 36 -0.94 -0.27 -9.06
N SER A 37 -1.25 0.40 -10.14
CA SER A 37 -2.55 0.30 -10.80
C SER A 37 -2.33 0.23 -12.30
N LYS A 38 -2.86 -0.82 -12.94
CA LYS A 38 -2.70 -1.03 -14.39
C LYS A 38 -1.22 -0.93 -14.81
N GLU A 39 -0.36 -1.57 -14.04
CA GLU A 39 1.09 -1.60 -14.29
C GLU A 39 1.80 -0.27 -14.03
N ASN A 40 1.08 0.76 -13.58
CA ASN A 40 1.68 2.04 -13.24
C ASN A 40 1.98 2.07 -11.74
N TYR A 41 3.22 2.37 -11.41
CA TYR A 41 3.62 2.54 -10.01
C TYR A 41 2.98 3.80 -9.45
N LEU A 42 2.37 3.70 -8.27
CA LEU A 42 1.70 4.82 -7.62
C LEU A 42 2.48 5.38 -6.44
N PHE A 43 2.83 4.52 -5.51
CA PHE A 43 3.53 4.94 -4.29
C PHE A 43 4.02 3.72 -3.54
N THR A 44 4.79 3.97 -2.48
CA THR A 44 5.27 2.93 -1.59
C THR A 44 4.85 3.26 -0.16
N ILE A 45 4.40 2.25 0.58
CA ILE A 45 4.15 2.37 2.01
C ILE A 45 5.16 1.51 2.72
N THR A 46 5.88 2.11 3.68
CA THR A 46 6.84 1.39 4.51
C THR A 46 6.28 1.28 5.91
N GLN A 47 6.17 0.06 6.41
CA GLN A 47 5.75 -0.22 7.78
C GLN A 47 6.98 -0.47 8.62
N LYS A 48 7.18 0.35 9.65
CA LYS A 48 8.29 0.22 10.60
C LYS A 48 7.72 0.12 12.00
N GLY A 49 8.51 -0.43 12.91
CA GLY A 49 8.15 -0.47 14.31
C GLY A 49 7.74 -1.84 14.77
N ASP A 50 7.43 -1.92 16.06
CA ASP A 50 7.06 -3.18 16.67
C ASP A 50 5.53 -3.33 16.72
N VAL A 51 5.09 -4.36 17.41
CA VAL A 51 3.67 -4.71 17.52
C VAL A 51 2.84 -3.58 18.12
N LEU A 52 3.45 -2.78 19.00
CA LEU A 52 2.72 -1.73 19.73
C LEU A 52 2.67 -0.40 18.99
N PHE A 53 3.67 -0.11 18.16
CA PHE A 53 3.82 1.20 17.54
C PHE A 53 4.10 1.08 16.06
N ASN A 54 3.18 0.44 15.34
CA ASN A 54 3.31 0.37 13.90
C ASN A 54 3.25 1.77 13.30
N HIS A 55 4.26 2.09 12.52
CA HIS A 55 4.36 3.38 11.87
C HIS A 55 4.39 3.16 10.36
N TYR A 56 3.51 3.87 9.65
CA TYR A 56 3.41 3.76 8.20
C TYR A 56 3.86 5.06 7.56
N GLU A 57 4.82 4.97 6.65
CA GLU A 57 5.29 6.12 5.89
C GLU A 57 4.97 5.92 4.43
N VAL A 58 4.42 6.95 3.79
CA VAL A 58 4.13 6.94 2.36
C VAL A 58 5.26 7.64 1.64
N GLU A 59 5.86 6.95 0.68
CA GLU A 59 7.02 7.45 -0.05
C GLU A 59 6.80 7.36 -1.55
N ASN A 60 7.54 8.19 -2.30
CA ASN A 60 7.59 8.12 -3.76
C ASN A 60 6.23 8.24 -4.44
N GLN A 61 5.36 9.12 -3.93
CA GLN A 61 4.08 9.37 -4.55
C GLN A 61 4.27 9.90 -5.97
N GLN A 62 3.61 9.26 -6.93
CA GLN A 62 3.72 9.63 -8.33
C GLN A 62 2.56 10.53 -8.73
N ASN A 63 2.85 11.47 -9.62
CA ASN A 63 1.84 12.41 -10.08
C ASN A 63 1.17 11.87 -11.36
N VAL A 64 0.50 10.71 -11.23
CA VAL A 64 -0.10 10.01 -12.36
C VAL A 64 -1.63 10.12 -12.39
N MET A 65 -2.22 10.73 -11.37
CA MET A 65 -3.67 10.90 -11.28
C MET A 65 -3.98 12.08 -10.38
N ASP A 66 -5.27 12.42 -10.27
CA ASP A 66 -5.72 13.50 -9.38
C ASP A 66 -5.20 13.24 -7.96
N PRO A 67 -4.58 14.24 -7.32
CA PRO A 67 -4.07 14.07 -5.95
C PRO A 67 -5.13 13.62 -4.95
N ARG A 68 -6.38 14.03 -5.13
CA ARG A 68 -7.46 13.60 -4.23
C ARG A 68 -7.76 12.12 -4.41
N GLN A 69 -7.76 11.65 -5.64
CA GLN A 69 -7.96 10.23 -5.93
C GLN A 69 -6.81 9.41 -5.36
N LEU A 70 -5.58 9.86 -5.56
CA LEU A 70 -4.41 9.17 -5.04
C LEU A 70 -4.46 9.10 -3.51
N ASN A 71 -4.84 10.19 -2.85
CA ASN A 71 -4.93 10.23 -1.40
C ASN A 71 -5.98 9.25 -0.86
N GLU A 72 -7.12 9.12 -1.54
CA GLU A 72 -8.13 8.14 -1.15
C GLU A 72 -7.60 6.71 -1.29
N ILE A 73 -6.84 6.45 -2.34
CA ILE A 73 -6.21 5.14 -2.52
C ILE A 73 -5.22 4.87 -1.38
N ILE A 74 -4.39 5.85 -1.05
CA ILE A 74 -3.41 5.71 0.03
C ILE A 74 -4.10 5.35 1.35
N GLU A 75 -5.17 6.06 1.69
CA GLU A 75 -5.87 5.82 2.95
C GLU A 75 -6.50 4.43 2.99
N GLN A 76 -7.09 3.98 1.88
CA GLN A 76 -7.70 2.66 1.82
C GLN A 76 -6.66 1.56 1.87
N VAL A 77 -5.52 1.74 1.22
CA VAL A 77 -4.43 0.76 1.26
C VAL A 77 -3.85 0.66 2.67
N LYS A 78 -3.64 1.78 3.34
CA LYS A 78 -3.16 1.79 4.73
C LYS A 78 -4.12 1.05 5.64
N GLU A 79 -5.41 1.30 5.48
CA GLU A 79 -6.42 0.62 6.28
C GLU A 79 -6.42 -0.88 6.02
N LYS A 80 -6.29 -1.29 4.76
CA LYS A 80 -6.24 -2.70 4.41
C LYS A 80 -5.04 -3.39 5.02
N ILE A 81 -3.88 -2.75 4.97
CA ILE A 81 -2.66 -3.30 5.57
C ILE A 81 -2.84 -3.45 7.08
N ALA A 82 -3.41 -2.45 7.73
CA ALA A 82 -3.58 -2.45 9.18
C ALA A 82 -4.58 -3.50 9.67
N THR A 83 -5.57 -3.84 8.84
CA THR A 83 -6.64 -4.74 9.23
C THR A 83 -6.52 -6.14 8.64
N ASP A 84 -5.47 -6.41 7.86
CA ASP A 84 -5.27 -7.70 7.23
C ASP A 84 -4.99 -8.75 8.31
N PRO A 85 -5.81 -9.80 8.43
CA PRO A 85 -5.62 -10.83 9.46
C PRO A 85 -4.34 -11.63 9.28
N ASN A 86 -3.76 -11.62 8.08
CA ASN A 86 -2.50 -12.30 7.81
C ASN A 86 -1.30 -11.43 8.08
N ASN A 87 -1.52 -10.22 8.58
CA ASN A 87 -0.47 -9.27 8.88
C ASN A 87 -0.57 -8.93 10.38
N PRO A 88 -0.04 -9.81 11.23
CA PRO A 88 -0.14 -9.64 12.67
C PRO A 88 0.63 -8.44 13.18
#